data_46a3fc459073b912d5ed79073d5bef0d
#
_entry.id   46a3fc459073b912d5ed79073d5bef0d
#
_cell.length_a   1.000
_cell.length_b   1.000
_cell.length_c   1.000
_cell.angle_alpha   90.00
_cell.angle_beta   90.00
_cell.angle_gamma   90.00
#
_symmetry.space_group_name_H-M   'P 1'
#
loop_
_entity.id
_entity.type
_entity.pdbx_description
1 polymer ?
#
loop_
_entity_poly.entity_id
_entity_poly.type
_entity_poly.pdbx_seq_one_letter_code
_entity_poly.pdbx_strand_id
1 'polypeptide(L)'
;MKNLVIQFLIMVSVGTLIGWFTNYLAIKLLFRPYKEVNLLFFKIQGLIPKRRDEIAVNISEVVEKELISLDDIAEKFQNSEFSEEMIDELLDKIIGEKLQNSILEKNPLLKMFINDSMIEKIKKYFKNAILENKEEIISEIIKIAKEKIDFKEIMLSKMQNFSLKETEDIILRISKKELKHIEIIGGILGGIIAVFQFFVMLFV
;
A
#
# COMPACT_ATOMS: atom_id res chain seq x y z
N MET A 1 -29.83 -45.09 -25.48
CA MET A 1 -28.94 -44.84 -24.32
C MET A 1 -27.64 -44.15 -24.71
N LYS A 2 -26.85 -44.61 -25.71
CA LYS A 2 -25.59 -43.92 -26.10
C LYS A 2 -25.76 -42.44 -26.45
N ASN A 3 -26.84 -42.08 -27.17
CA ASN A 3 -27.07 -40.67 -27.55
C ASN A 3 -27.39 -39.77 -26.35
N LEU A 4 -28.09 -40.29 -25.33
CA LEU A 4 -28.39 -39.50 -24.11
C LEU A 4 -27.16 -39.22 -23.28
N VAL A 5 -26.23 -40.18 -23.16
CA VAL A 5 -24.95 -39.96 -22.44
C VAL A 5 -24.10 -38.94 -23.17
N ILE A 6 -24.04 -39.04 -24.51
CA ILE A 6 -23.27 -38.04 -25.30
C ILE A 6 -23.89 -36.65 -25.16
N GLN A 7 -25.19 -36.51 -25.23
CA GLN A 7 -25.92 -35.26 -25.05
C GLN A 7 -25.65 -34.66 -23.66
N PHE A 8 -25.72 -35.46 -22.60
CA PHE A 8 -25.40 -35.06 -21.23
C PHE A 8 -23.99 -34.50 -21.15
N LEU A 9 -22.99 -35.23 -21.64
CA LEU A 9 -21.58 -34.81 -21.59
C LEU A 9 -21.34 -33.52 -22.36
N ILE A 10 -21.97 -33.37 -23.54
CA ILE A 10 -21.86 -32.14 -24.33
C ILE A 10 -22.50 -30.98 -23.58
N MET A 11 -23.71 -31.12 -23.04
CA MET A 11 -24.40 -30.06 -22.32
C MET A 11 -23.61 -29.60 -21.10
N VAL A 12 -23.10 -30.52 -20.26
CA VAL A 12 -22.30 -30.21 -19.09
C VAL A 12 -20.99 -29.53 -19.48
N SER A 13 -20.31 -30.04 -20.51
CA SER A 13 -19.07 -29.44 -20.99
C SER A 13 -19.28 -28.01 -21.49
N VAL A 14 -20.31 -27.80 -22.30
CA VAL A 14 -20.64 -26.47 -22.84
C VAL A 14 -21.07 -25.52 -21.71
N GLY A 15 -21.93 -25.95 -20.78
CA GLY A 15 -22.34 -25.15 -19.64
C GLY A 15 -21.18 -24.75 -18.76
N THR A 16 -20.24 -25.67 -18.47
CA THR A 16 -19.04 -25.41 -17.72
C THR A 16 -18.14 -24.37 -18.41
N LEU A 17 -17.93 -24.52 -19.71
CA LEU A 17 -17.14 -23.60 -20.51
C LEU A 17 -17.74 -22.18 -20.55
N ILE A 18 -19.06 -22.10 -20.75
CA ILE A 18 -19.78 -20.82 -20.77
C ILE A 18 -19.65 -20.12 -19.40
N GLY A 19 -19.92 -20.85 -18.32
CA GLY A 19 -19.82 -20.28 -16.96
C GLY A 19 -18.41 -19.78 -16.61
N TRP A 20 -17.37 -20.58 -16.95
CA TRP A 20 -16.00 -20.18 -16.78
C TRP A 20 -15.65 -18.96 -17.63
N PHE A 21 -15.97 -18.98 -18.91
CA PHE A 21 -15.65 -17.90 -19.84
C PHE A 21 -16.35 -16.59 -19.49
N THR A 22 -17.61 -16.66 -19.05
CA THR A 22 -18.38 -15.49 -18.63
C THR A 22 -17.71 -14.80 -17.44
N ASN A 23 -17.29 -15.56 -16.42
CA ASN A 23 -16.61 -15.00 -15.27
C ASN A 23 -15.22 -14.48 -15.61
N TYR A 24 -14.46 -15.19 -16.45
CA TYR A 24 -13.19 -14.70 -16.99
C TYR A 24 -13.36 -13.34 -17.69
N LEU A 25 -14.39 -13.23 -18.56
CA LEU A 25 -14.68 -11.99 -19.26
C LEU A 25 -15.10 -10.87 -18.31
N ALA A 26 -15.96 -11.17 -17.33
CA ALA A 26 -16.39 -10.23 -16.30
C ALA A 26 -15.19 -9.67 -15.50
N ILE A 27 -14.29 -10.54 -15.06
CA ILE A 27 -13.05 -10.12 -14.36
C ILE A 27 -12.19 -9.23 -15.26
N LYS A 28 -12.02 -9.59 -16.52
CA LYS A 28 -11.26 -8.76 -17.47
C LYS A 28 -11.89 -7.38 -17.69
N LEU A 29 -13.22 -7.30 -17.71
CA LEU A 29 -13.96 -6.05 -17.85
C LEU A 29 -13.94 -5.17 -16.59
N LEU A 30 -13.57 -5.71 -15.41
CA LEU A 30 -13.31 -4.88 -14.23
C LEU A 30 -12.12 -3.92 -14.46
N PHE A 31 -11.10 -4.36 -15.19
CA PHE A 31 -9.87 -3.61 -15.38
C PHE A 31 -9.79 -2.93 -16.74
N ARG A 32 -10.46 -3.44 -17.77
CA ARG A 32 -10.33 -2.99 -19.16
C ARG A 32 -11.67 -2.83 -19.84
N PRO A 33 -11.80 -1.89 -20.79
CA PRO A 33 -10.78 -0.96 -21.26
C PRO A 33 -10.46 0.17 -20.28
N TYR A 34 -9.25 0.72 -20.32
CA TYR A 34 -8.82 1.82 -19.47
C TYR A 34 -9.55 3.13 -19.75
N LYS A 35 -9.84 3.38 -21.02
CA LYS A 35 -10.60 4.55 -21.47
C LYS A 35 -11.99 4.11 -21.92
N GLU A 36 -12.91 5.05 -21.84
CA GLU A 36 -14.27 4.84 -22.34
C GLU A 36 -14.27 4.49 -23.84
N VAL A 37 -14.84 3.36 -24.19
CA VAL A 37 -15.00 2.89 -25.57
C VAL A 37 -16.50 2.93 -25.90
N ASN A 38 -16.86 3.67 -26.95
CA ASN A 38 -18.22 3.74 -27.42
C ASN A 38 -18.51 2.51 -28.30
N LEU A 39 -19.44 1.67 -27.86
CA LEU A 39 -19.99 0.56 -28.64
C LEU A 39 -21.41 0.94 -29.08
N LEU A 40 -21.59 1.26 -30.34
CA LEU A 40 -22.84 1.56 -31.00
C LEU A 40 -23.94 2.19 -30.11
N PHE A 41 -24.42 1.51 -29.05
CA PHE A 41 -25.52 1.92 -28.18
C PHE A 41 -25.12 2.11 -26.71
N PHE A 42 -23.91 1.75 -26.30
CA PHE A 42 -23.45 1.87 -24.93
C PHE A 42 -21.96 2.11 -24.84
N LYS A 43 -21.57 2.68 -23.72
CA LYS A 43 -20.17 3.01 -23.42
C LYS A 43 -19.63 1.99 -22.43
N ILE A 44 -18.48 1.41 -22.75
CA ILE A 44 -17.80 0.43 -21.90
C ILE A 44 -16.49 1.03 -21.40
N GLN A 45 -16.31 0.93 -20.09
CA GLN A 45 -15.06 1.23 -19.41
C GLN A 45 -14.89 0.26 -18.25
N GLY A 46 -13.68 -0.15 -17.96
CA GLY A 46 -13.39 -0.96 -16.78
C GLY A 46 -13.81 -0.23 -15.51
N LEU A 47 -14.38 -0.98 -14.55
CA LEU A 47 -14.90 -0.41 -13.31
C LEU A 47 -13.78 0.24 -12.48
N ILE A 48 -12.62 -0.41 -12.38
CA ILE A 48 -11.47 0.09 -11.64
C ILE A 48 -10.92 1.40 -12.25
N PRO A 49 -10.64 1.47 -13.57
CA PRO A 49 -10.27 2.74 -14.22
C PRO A 49 -11.31 3.85 -14.05
N LYS A 50 -12.60 3.50 -14.11
CA LYS A 50 -13.70 4.48 -13.97
C LYS A 50 -13.78 5.07 -12.56
N ARG A 51 -13.50 4.28 -11.53
CA ARG A 51 -13.58 4.70 -10.11
C ARG A 51 -12.23 4.98 -9.47
N ARG A 52 -11.19 5.17 -10.26
CA ARG A 52 -9.81 5.33 -9.79
C ARG A 52 -9.67 6.39 -8.69
N ASP A 53 -10.21 7.58 -8.93
CA ASP A 53 -10.07 8.70 -8.00
C ASP A 53 -10.86 8.45 -6.70
N GLU A 54 -12.04 7.85 -6.79
CA GLU A 54 -12.83 7.42 -5.63
C GLU A 54 -12.08 6.37 -4.79
N ILE A 55 -11.48 5.39 -5.45
CA ILE A 55 -10.66 4.35 -4.79
C ILE A 55 -9.44 4.99 -4.13
N ALA A 56 -8.78 5.94 -4.78
CA ALA A 56 -7.62 6.63 -4.23
C ALA A 56 -7.98 7.40 -2.96
N VAL A 57 -9.09 8.12 -2.95
CA VAL A 57 -9.59 8.85 -1.77
C VAL A 57 -9.90 7.88 -0.64
N ASN A 58 -10.69 6.83 -0.91
CA ASN A 58 -11.10 5.87 0.12
C ASN A 58 -9.89 5.14 0.73
N ILE A 59 -8.92 4.72 -0.09
CA ILE A 59 -7.70 4.09 0.42
C ILE A 59 -6.88 5.09 1.26
N SER A 60 -6.74 6.34 0.80
CA SER A 60 -6.00 7.36 1.55
C SER A 60 -6.62 7.62 2.93
N GLU A 61 -7.95 7.64 3.03
CA GLU A 61 -8.66 7.79 4.31
C GLU A 61 -8.48 6.58 5.25
N VAL A 62 -8.52 5.37 4.70
CA VAL A 62 -8.29 4.15 5.50
C VAL A 62 -6.84 4.08 5.99
N VAL A 63 -5.88 4.40 5.11
CA VAL A 63 -4.46 4.40 5.48
C VAL A 63 -4.17 5.43 6.57
N GLU A 64 -4.74 6.63 6.45
CA GLU A 64 -4.58 7.69 7.46
C GLU A 64 -5.16 7.28 8.82
N LYS A 65 -6.38 6.71 8.83
CA LYS A 65 -7.10 6.39 10.06
C LYS A 65 -6.63 5.11 10.74
N GLU A 66 -6.32 4.09 9.95
CA GLU A 66 -6.15 2.72 10.45
C GLU A 66 -4.68 2.22 10.41
N LEU A 67 -3.88 2.73 9.47
CA LEU A 67 -2.54 2.19 9.23
C LEU A 67 -1.41 3.13 9.69
N ILE A 68 -1.64 4.45 9.71
CA ILE A 68 -0.63 5.41 10.15
C ILE A 68 -1.07 6.03 11.49
N SER A 69 -0.93 5.24 12.55
CA SER A 69 -1.04 5.76 13.90
C SER A 69 0.30 6.37 14.30
N LEU A 70 0.38 7.70 14.28
CA LEU A 70 1.55 8.40 14.82
C LEU A 70 1.72 8.15 16.33
N ASP A 71 0.64 7.79 17.01
CA ASP A 71 0.68 7.41 18.43
C ASP A 71 1.37 6.05 18.61
N ASP A 72 1.08 5.05 17.75
CA ASP A 72 1.79 3.76 17.77
C ASP A 72 3.27 3.91 17.40
N ILE A 73 3.57 4.83 16.48
CA ILE A 73 4.95 5.18 16.15
C ILE A 73 5.63 5.81 17.36
N ALA A 74 4.97 6.75 18.04
CA ALA A 74 5.47 7.39 19.25
C ALA A 74 5.73 6.35 20.36
N GLU A 75 4.79 5.45 20.60
CA GLU A 75 4.92 4.37 21.59
C GLU A 75 6.11 3.45 21.28
N LYS A 76 6.27 3.07 20.01
CA LYS A 76 7.42 2.27 19.59
C LYS A 76 8.75 3.03 19.74
N PHE A 77 8.78 4.32 19.44
CA PHE A 77 9.95 5.15 19.66
C PHE A 77 10.28 5.35 21.14
N GLN A 78 9.26 5.52 22.00
CA GLN A 78 9.47 5.63 23.45
C GLN A 78 10.00 4.32 24.04
N ASN A 79 9.44 3.19 23.58
CA ASN A 79 9.83 1.85 24.02
C ASN A 79 11.09 1.31 23.32
N SER A 80 11.49 1.90 22.16
CA SER A 80 12.79 1.56 21.58
C SER A 80 13.88 2.06 22.50
N GLU A 81 14.84 1.21 22.80
CA GLU A 81 16.10 1.65 23.34
C GLU A 81 16.71 2.62 22.30
N PHE A 82 16.53 3.90 22.54
CA PHE A 82 17.46 4.90 21.97
C PHE A 82 18.81 4.50 22.55
N SER A 83 19.54 3.68 21.82
CA SER A 83 20.80 3.20 22.32
C SER A 83 21.68 4.42 22.52
N GLU A 84 22.37 4.47 23.64
CA GLU A 84 23.34 5.52 23.89
C GLU A 84 24.30 5.68 22.72
N GLU A 85 24.61 4.58 22.04
CA GLU A 85 25.42 4.50 20.82
C GLU A 85 24.84 5.34 19.67
N MET A 86 23.52 5.28 19.43
CA MET A 86 22.88 6.08 18.37
C MET A 86 22.96 7.58 18.68
N ILE A 87 22.79 7.95 19.95
CA ILE A 87 22.95 9.36 20.38
C ILE A 87 24.40 9.79 20.21
N ASP A 88 25.35 8.96 20.59
CA ASP A 88 26.79 9.24 20.44
C ASP A 88 27.14 9.42 18.96
N GLU A 89 26.71 8.55 18.06
CA GLU A 89 26.92 8.70 16.60
C GLU A 89 26.33 10.01 16.06
N LEU A 90 25.12 10.37 16.48
CA LEU A 90 24.47 11.62 16.06
C LEU A 90 25.25 12.84 16.57
N LEU A 91 25.69 12.82 17.84
CA LEU A 91 26.48 13.92 18.42
C LEU A 91 27.83 13.99 17.77
N ASP A 92 28.50 12.89 17.47
CA ASP A 92 29.76 12.86 16.75
C ASP A 92 29.64 13.48 15.37
N LYS A 93 28.59 13.13 14.63
CA LYS A 93 28.31 13.67 13.31
C LYS A 93 27.98 15.18 13.35
N ILE A 94 27.15 15.61 14.31
CA ILE A 94 26.66 16.99 14.37
C ILE A 94 27.71 17.90 15.06
N ILE A 95 28.19 17.51 16.21
CA ILE A 95 29.09 18.33 17.01
C ILE A 95 30.55 18.07 16.62
N GLY A 96 30.97 16.82 16.51
CA GLY A 96 32.31 16.45 16.11
C GLY A 96 32.67 16.98 14.72
N GLU A 97 32.02 16.44 13.68
CA GLU A 97 32.40 16.75 12.30
C GLU A 97 32.00 18.17 11.88
N LYS A 98 30.72 18.58 12.12
CA LYS A 98 30.27 19.90 11.65
C LYS A 98 30.83 21.06 12.41
N LEU A 99 31.03 20.93 13.74
CA LEU A 99 31.66 21.99 14.52
C LEU A 99 33.13 22.17 14.12
N GLN A 100 33.89 21.07 13.99
CA GLN A 100 35.29 21.13 13.57
C GLN A 100 35.44 21.66 12.14
N ASN A 101 34.72 21.06 11.17
CA ASN A 101 34.92 21.36 9.74
C ASN A 101 34.26 22.66 9.28
N SER A 102 33.15 23.09 9.91
CA SER A 102 32.40 24.24 9.42
C SER A 102 32.60 25.52 10.23
N ILE A 103 32.80 25.40 11.54
CA ILE A 103 32.86 26.55 12.43
C ILE A 103 34.31 26.86 12.81
N LEU A 104 35.09 25.86 13.22
CA LEU A 104 36.44 26.04 13.66
C LEU A 104 37.42 26.32 12.51
N GLU A 105 37.23 25.72 11.34
CA GLU A 105 38.05 26.00 10.15
C GLU A 105 37.83 27.42 9.62
N LYS A 106 36.57 27.91 9.68
CA LYS A 106 36.21 29.25 9.21
C LYS A 106 36.59 30.36 10.20
N ASN A 107 36.82 30.03 11.47
CA ASN A 107 37.10 30.96 12.53
C ASN A 107 38.33 30.55 13.36
N PRO A 108 39.54 30.86 12.91
CA PRO A 108 40.78 30.46 13.59
C PRO A 108 40.87 30.88 15.06
N LEU A 109 40.22 31.99 15.41
CA LEU A 109 40.18 32.46 16.79
C LEU A 109 39.39 31.54 17.71
N LEU A 110 38.31 30.94 17.22
CA LEU A 110 37.52 29.98 17.99
C LEU A 110 38.29 28.67 18.22
N LYS A 111 39.14 28.28 17.27
CA LYS A 111 40.01 27.10 17.40
C LYS A 111 41.02 27.23 18.56
N MET A 112 41.39 28.45 18.96
CA MET A 112 42.23 28.68 20.11
C MET A 112 41.55 28.44 21.46
N PHE A 113 40.22 28.56 21.50
CA PHE A 113 39.42 28.43 22.71
C PHE A 113 38.71 27.09 22.84
N ILE A 114 38.41 26.42 21.73
CA ILE A 114 37.70 25.16 21.69
C ILE A 114 38.68 24.03 21.41
N ASN A 115 39.01 23.27 22.43
CA ASN A 115 39.84 22.08 22.32
C ASN A 115 38.97 20.79 22.31
N ASP A 116 39.56 19.65 21.98
CA ASP A 116 38.88 18.38 21.90
C ASP A 116 38.20 17.97 23.24
N SER A 117 38.85 18.30 24.38
CA SER A 117 38.27 18.09 25.72
C SER A 117 36.96 18.88 25.93
N MET A 118 36.88 20.08 25.35
CA MET A 118 35.68 20.91 25.45
C MET A 118 34.56 20.37 24.56
N ILE A 119 34.92 19.89 23.38
CA ILE A 119 33.97 19.22 22.46
C ILE A 119 33.36 17.98 23.13
N GLU A 120 34.17 17.15 23.76
CA GLU A 120 33.70 15.98 24.50
C GLU A 120 32.77 16.34 25.67
N LYS A 121 33.08 17.42 26.41
CA LYS A 121 32.16 17.90 27.47
C LYS A 121 30.83 18.39 26.91
N ILE A 122 30.85 19.08 25.77
CA ILE A 122 29.64 19.54 25.09
C ILE A 122 28.81 18.34 24.63
N LYS A 123 29.39 17.33 23.98
CA LYS A 123 28.72 16.10 23.59
C LYS A 123 28.07 15.42 24.79
N LYS A 124 28.82 15.23 25.86
CA LYS A 124 28.29 14.59 27.10
C LYS A 124 27.13 15.37 27.69
N TYR A 125 27.19 16.71 27.70
CA TYR A 125 26.08 17.54 28.18
C TYR A 125 24.83 17.35 27.32
N PHE A 126 24.97 17.41 25.99
CA PHE A 126 23.83 17.17 25.07
C PHE A 126 23.31 15.76 25.16
N LYS A 127 24.16 14.74 25.28
CA LYS A 127 23.76 13.36 25.49
C LYS A 127 22.86 13.21 26.72
N ASN A 128 23.31 13.73 27.86
CA ASN A 128 22.53 13.67 29.09
C ASN A 128 21.20 14.43 28.94
N ALA A 129 21.21 15.63 28.36
CA ALA A 129 20.00 16.41 28.14
C ALA A 129 18.99 15.69 27.22
N ILE A 130 19.46 15.01 26.18
CA ILE A 130 18.60 14.21 25.29
C ILE A 130 18.01 13.00 26.03
N LEU A 131 18.83 12.30 26.82
CA LEU A 131 18.38 11.13 27.59
C LEU A 131 17.38 11.51 28.69
N GLU A 132 17.62 12.59 29.40
CA GLU A 132 16.76 13.10 30.46
C GLU A 132 15.39 13.59 29.93
N ASN A 133 15.35 14.14 28.73
CA ASN A 133 14.14 14.72 28.12
C ASN A 133 13.62 13.90 26.94
N LYS A 134 13.99 12.64 26.83
CA LYS A 134 13.65 11.74 25.69
C LYS A 134 12.15 11.74 25.37
N GLU A 135 11.31 11.55 26.39
CA GLU A 135 9.87 11.46 26.22
C GLU A 135 9.27 12.77 25.72
N GLU A 136 9.72 13.89 26.25
CA GLU A 136 9.26 15.22 25.85
C GLU A 136 9.69 15.54 24.41
N ILE A 137 10.93 15.23 24.03
CA ILE A 137 11.44 15.41 22.66
C ILE A 137 10.65 14.59 21.67
N ILE A 138 10.40 13.31 21.97
CA ILE A 138 9.60 12.43 21.10
C ILE A 138 8.18 12.97 20.97
N SER A 139 7.54 13.32 22.07
CA SER A 139 6.19 13.88 22.11
C SER A 139 6.06 15.14 21.23
N GLU A 140 7.01 16.06 21.33
CA GLU A 140 7.00 17.29 20.54
C GLU A 140 7.26 17.03 19.04
N ILE A 141 8.17 16.11 18.70
CA ILE A 141 8.39 15.68 17.31
C ILE A 141 7.11 15.08 16.71
N ILE A 142 6.43 14.20 17.44
CA ILE A 142 5.18 13.59 16.98
C ILE A 142 4.07 14.64 16.82
N LYS A 143 3.97 15.58 17.75
CA LYS A 143 3.00 16.69 17.64
C LYS A 143 3.26 17.53 16.40
N ILE A 144 4.51 17.92 16.16
CA ILE A 144 4.90 18.65 14.94
C ILE A 144 4.58 17.82 13.68
N ALA A 145 4.84 16.52 13.70
CA ALA A 145 4.51 15.62 12.59
C ALA A 145 3.01 15.57 12.32
N LYS A 146 2.18 15.46 13.37
CA LYS A 146 0.71 15.51 13.26
C LYS A 146 0.20 16.83 12.65
N GLU A 147 0.81 17.94 13.02
CA GLU A 147 0.39 19.27 12.55
C GLU A 147 0.88 19.61 11.13
N LYS A 148 2.03 19.05 10.73
CA LYS A 148 2.72 19.45 9.48
C LYS A 148 2.63 18.43 8.37
N ILE A 149 2.33 17.16 8.66
CA ILE A 149 2.30 16.08 7.67
C ILE A 149 0.85 15.68 7.43
N ASP A 150 0.33 16.04 6.27
CA ASP A 150 -0.95 15.51 5.76
C ASP A 150 -0.70 14.19 5.04
N PHE A 151 -0.83 13.08 5.79
CA PHE A 151 -0.63 11.73 5.23
C PHE A 151 -1.67 11.40 4.17
N LYS A 152 -2.90 11.90 4.30
CA LYS A 152 -3.95 11.71 3.30
C LYS A 152 -3.56 12.36 1.97
N GLU A 153 -3.10 13.60 2.01
CA GLU A 153 -2.65 14.32 0.80
C GLU A 153 -1.47 13.61 0.13
N ILE A 154 -0.47 13.18 0.92
CA ILE A 154 0.69 12.44 0.42
C ILE A 154 0.24 11.14 -0.27
N MET A 155 -0.63 10.36 0.37
CA MET A 155 -1.13 9.09 -0.17
C MET A 155 -1.97 9.32 -1.42
N LEU A 156 -2.87 10.30 -1.39
CA LEU A 156 -3.71 10.66 -2.52
C LEU A 156 -2.86 11.07 -3.73
N SER A 157 -1.88 11.95 -3.52
CA SER A 157 -0.94 12.38 -4.56
C SER A 157 -0.16 11.19 -5.14
N LYS A 158 0.33 10.28 -4.30
CA LYS A 158 1.03 9.08 -4.76
C LYS A 158 0.14 8.16 -5.58
N MET A 159 -1.10 7.91 -5.13
CA MET A 159 -2.05 7.05 -5.83
C MET A 159 -2.51 7.67 -7.16
N GLN A 160 -2.70 8.98 -7.24
CA GLN A 160 -3.02 9.66 -8.48
C GLN A 160 -1.88 9.64 -9.50
N ASN A 161 -0.65 9.52 -9.05
CA ASN A 161 0.52 9.40 -9.92
C ASN A 161 0.73 7.97 -10.48
N PHE A 162 0.11 6.94 -9.89
CA PHE A 162 0.18 5.61 -10.48
C PHE A 162 -0.54 5.57 -11.84
N SER A 163 0.05 4.92 -12.81
CA SER A 163 -0.64 4.63 -14.06
C SER A 163 -1.79 3.62 -13.84
N LEU A 164 -2.79 3.62 -14.71
CA LEU A 164 -3.88 2.63 -14.65
C LEU A 164 -3.36 1.19 -14.74
N LYS A 165 -2.25 0.99 -15.45
CA LYS A 165 -1.59 -0.31 -15.54
C LYS A 165 -0.95 -0.71 -14.21
N GLU A 166 -0.26 0.19 -13.53
CA GLU A 166 0.32 -0.08 -12.21
C GLU A 166 -0.76 -0.38 -11.18
N THR A 167 -1.88 0.35 -11.22
CA THR A 167 -3.03 0.08 -10.37
C THR A 167 -3.61 -1.32 -10.64
N GLU A 168 -3.80 -1.70 -11.92
CA GLU A 168 -4.21 -3.05 -12.31
C GLU A 168 -3.24 -4.11 -11.77
N ASP A 169 -1.94 -3.91 -11.97
CA ASP A 169 -0.89 -4.86 -11.56
C ASP A 169 -0.86 -5.05 -10.02
N ILE A 170 -1.04 -3.98 -9.25
CA ILE A 170 -1.11 -4.04 -7.78
C ILE A 170 -2.34 -4.85 -7.35
N ILE A 171 -3.53 -4.52 -7.87
CA ILE A 171 -4.77 -5.23 -7.51
C ILE A 171 -4.69 -6.70 -7.92
N LEU A 172 -4.19 -6.99 -9.12
CA LEU A 172 -4.03 -8.37 -9.58
C LEU A 172 -3.02 -9.15 -8.74
N ARG A 173 -1.94 -8.55 -8.25
CA ARG A 173 -0.99 -9.22 -7.35
C ARG A 173 -1.64 -9.63 -6.04
N ILE A 174 -2.49 -8.78 -5.48
CA ILE A 174 -3.17 -9.03 -4.21
C ILE A 174 -4.28 -10.08 -4.39
N SER A 175 -5.11 -9.93 -5.44
CA SER A 175 -6.36 -10.67 -5.60
C SER A 175 -6.31 -11.77 -6.67
N LYS A 176 -5.13 -12.14 -7.17
CA LYS A 176 -5.00 -13.11 -8.29
C LYS A 176 -5.62 -14.47 -7.97
N LYS A 177 -5.44 -14.94 -6.73
CA LYS A 177 -5.99 -16.24 -6.30
C LYS A 177 -7.50 -16.19 -6.20
N GLU A 178 -8.03 -15.13 -5.60
CA GLU A 178 -9.46 -14.91 -5.40
C GLU A 178 -10.18 -14.78 -6.74
N LEU A 179 -9.64 -13.98 -7.65
CA LEU A 179 -10.19 -13.83 -9.01
C LEU A 179 -10.18 -15.17 -9.78
N LYS A 180 -9.12 -15.96 -9.64
CA LYS A 180 -9.05 -17.29 -10.25
C LYS A 180 -10.08 -18.26 -9.68
N HIS A 181 -10.35 -18.20 -8.38
CA HIS A 181 -11.42 -18.98 -7.76
C HIS A 181 -12.80 -18.61 -8.32
N ILE A 182 -13.07 -17.32 -8.56
CA ILE A 182 -14.33 -16.86 -9.17
C ILE A 182 -14.52 -17.47 -10.58
N GLU A 183 -13.45 -17.49 -11.39
CA GLU A 183 -13.51 -18.14 -12.71
C GLU A 183 -13.88 -19.63 -12.61
N ILE A 184 -13.24 -20.36 -11.68
CA ILE A 184 -13.47 -21.79 -11.48
C ILE A 184 -14.90 -22.04 -10.97
N ILE A 185 -15.36 -21.24 -10.00
CA ILE A 185 -16.74 -21.34 -9.47
C ILE A 185 -17.74 -21.10 -10.58
N GLY A 186 -17.50 -20.14 -11.47
CA GLY A 186 -18.34 -19.91 -12.65
C GLY A 186 -18.47 -21.15 -13.52
N GLY A 187 -17.37 -21.85 -13.79
CA GLY A 187 -17.37 -23.12 -14.51
C GLY A 187 -18.18 -24.21 -13.80
N ILE A 188 -17.99 -24.37 -12.48
CA ILE A 188 -18.72 -25.35 -11.68
C ILE A 188 -20.23 -25.07 -11.72
N LEU A 189 -20.62 -23.81 -11.48
CA LEU A 189 -22.02 -23.40 -11.52
C LEU A 189 -22.65 -23.60 -12.90
N GLY A 190 -21.92 -23.27 -13.97
CA GLY A 190 -22.35 -23.52 -15.34
C GLY A 190 -22.57 -25.00 -15.62
N GLY A 191 -21.71 -25.89 -15.11
CA GLY A 191 -21.88 -27.34 -15.18
C GLY A 191 -23.09 -27.81 -14.40
N ILE A 192 -23.31 -27.34 -13.18
CA ILE A 192 -24.49 -27.68 -12.36
C ILE A 192 -25.79 -27.27 -13.07
N ILE A 193 -25.85 -26.05 -13.60
CA ILE A 193 -27.00 -25.57 -14.36
C ILE A 193 -27.28 -26.47 -15.57
N ALA A 194 -26.23 -26.86 -16.30
CA ALA A 194 -26.37 -27.76 -17.45
C ALA A 194 -26.91 -29.15 -17.06
N VAL A 195 -26.50 -29.66 -15.89
CA VAL A 195 -27.09 -30.91 -15.34
C VAL A 195 -28.59 -30.76 -15.09
N PHE A 196 -28.98 -29.65 -14.42
CA PHE A 196 -30.42 -29.40 -14.21
C PHE A 196 -31.19 -29.25 -15.53
N GLN A 197 -30.64 -28.52 -16.50
CA GLN A 197 -31.24 -28.37 -17.83
C GLN A 197 -31.41 -29.73 -18.55
N PHE A 198 -30.42 -30.62 -18.43
CA PHE A 198 -30.53 -31.97 -19.00
C PHE A 198 -31.69 -32.76 -18.38
N PHE A 199 -31.84 -32.70 -17.04
CA PHE A 199 -33.01 -33.38 -16.41
C PHE A 199 -34.34 -32.78 -16.86
N VAL A 200 -34.45 -31.44 -16.92
CA VAL A 200 -35.67 -30.80 -17.43
C VAL A 200 -35.99 -31.28 -18.85
N MET A 201 -34.99 -31.38 -19.72
CA MET A 201 -35.15 -31.86 -21.09
C MET A 201 -35.66 -33.30 -21.16
N LEU A 202 -35.42 -34.15 -20.15
CA LEU A 202 -35.90 -35.52 -20.12
C LEU A 202 -37.38 -35.62 -19.73
N PHE A 203 -37.97 -34.59 -19.10
CA PHE A 203 -39.36 -34.56 -18.65
C PHE A 203 -40.28 -33.79 -19.60
N VAL A 204 -39.71 -33.08 -20.59
CA VAL A 204 -40.45 -32.37 -21.65
C VAL A 204 -40.36 -33.16 -22.94
#